data_45b7b9b13ad8b0f5c48dc0a57f6b968d
#
_entry.id   45b7b9b13ad8b0f5c48dc0a57f6b968d
#
_cell.length_a   1.000
_cell.length_b   1.000
_cell.length_c   1.000
_cell.angle_alpha   90.00
_cell.angle_beta   90.00
_cell.angle_gamma   90.00
#
_symmetry.space_group_name_H-M   'P 1'
#
loop_
_entity.id
_entity.type
_entity.pdbx_description
1 polymer ?
#
loop_
_entity_poly.entity_id
_entity_poly.type
_entity_poly.pdbx_seq_one_letter_code
_entity_poly.pdbx_strand_id
1 'polypeptide(L)'
;MSTEHAEPATGGNDTLRQVIVLILILVGTIAANLLGLSVQGTETGDIANQNFQDSVYFFPASYVFGTIWPVIYLGILGLAIHQALPSQRHNPRYRRGGLMLAINLILNGGWVLVFGLQLFVWSFVLIIPILVTAVLAYDWLSVGRTPALPESYPVPAERLFKGAVSIYVAWLSIATVASASTALVAAGWNGFGLCPESWGDRKSTR
;
A
#
# COMPACT_ATOMS: atom_id res chain seq x y z
N MET A 1 -1.52 -46.76 -29.23
CA MET A 1 -0.31 -45.98 -29.02
C MET A 1 -0.76 -44.69 -28.34
N SER A 2 -0.90 -44.73 -27.00
CA SER A 2 -1.41 -43.61 -26.20
C SER A 2 -0.24 -42.67 -25.92
N THR A 3 -0.30 -41.47 -26.50
CA THR A 3 0.64 -40.39 -26.19
C THR A 3 0.25 -39.82 -24.79
N GLU A 4 0.97 -40.29 -23.80
CA GLU A 4 0.95 -39.75 -22.44
C GLU A 4 1.51 -38.32 -22.52
N HIS A 5 0.61 -37.33 -22.51
CA HIS A 5 1.02 -35.94 -22.34
C HIS A 5 1.49 -35.78 -20.91
N ALA A 6 2.80 -35.75 -20.72
CA ALA A 6 3.41 -35.38 -19.46
C ALA A 6 2.94 -33.97 -19.08
N GLU A 7 2.14 -33.90 -18.01
CA GLU A 7 1.77 -32.63 -17.37
C GLU A 7 3.04 -31.91 -16.92
N PRO A 8 3.24 -30.64 -17.29
CA PRO A 8 4.46 -29.93 -16.90
C PRO A 8 4.49 -29.77 -15.37
N ALA A 9 5.65 -30.04 -14.78
CA ALA A 9 5.94 -29.97 -13.35
C ALA A 9 5.89 -28.53 -12.78
N THR A 10 4.73 -27.84 -12.92
CA THR A 10 4.53 -26.45 -12.50
C THR A 10 4.07 -26.32 -11.03
N GLY A 11 3.65 -27.40 -10.39
CA GLY A 11 3.04 -27.36 -9.06
C GLY A 11 3.97 -26.91 -7.93
N GLY A 12 5.27 -27.24 -8.02
CA GLY A 12 6.25 -26.86 -7.01
C GLY A 12 6.59 -25.35 -7.01
N ASN A 13 6.74 -24.78 -8.18
CA ASN A 13 7.09 -23.37 -8.34
C ASN A 13 5.98 -22.43 -7.89
N ASP A 14 4.70 -22.80 -8.10
CA ASP A 14 3.56 -21.99 -7.68
C ASP A 14 3.38 -21.99 -6.16
N THR A 15 3.63 -23.13 -5.49
CA THR A 15 3.61 -23.18 -4.02
C THR A 15 4.73 -22.34 -3.41
N LEU A 16 5.95 -22.47 -3.95
CA LEU A 16 7.08 -21.66 -3.51
C LEU A 16 6.79 -20.16 -3.67
N ARG A 17 6.24 -19.76 -4.79
CA ARG A 17 5.80 -18.39 -5.04
C ARG A 17 4.78 -17.91 -3.98
N GLN A 18 3.74 -18.70 -3.69
CA GLN A 18 2.73 -18.36 -2.69
C GLN A 18 3.36 -18.13 -1.31
N VAL A 19 4.26 -19.00 -0.90
CA VAL A 19 4.97 -18.90 0.38
C VAL A 19 5.87 -17.67 0.41
N ILE A 20 6.63 -17.43 -0.66
CA ILE A 20 7.50 -16.24 -0.76
C ILE A 20 6.67 -14.96 -0.67
N VAL A 21 5.58 -14.84 -1.43
CA VAL A 21 4.71 -13.66 -1.41
C VAL A 21 4.10 -13.46 -0.01
N LEU A 22 3.63 -14.52 0.65
CA LEU A 22 3.12 -14.44 2.01
C LEU A 22 4.20 -13.92 2.98
N ILE A 23 5.40 -14.50 2.94
CA ILE A 23 6.53 -14.08 3.80
C ILE A 23 6.88 -12.62 3.54
N LEU A 24 6.99 -12.20 2.29
CA LEU A 24 7.33 -10.81 1.93
C LEU A 24 6.28 -9.82 2.42
N ILE A 25 4.99 -10.17 2.30
CA ILE A 25 3.90 -9.33 2.81
C ILE A 25 3.98 -9.23 4.34
N LEU A 26 4.17 -10.34 5.05
CA LEU A 26 4.29 -10.35 6.51
C LEU A 26 5.52 -9.57 6.98
N VAL A 27 6.68 -9.85 6.39
CA VAL A 27 7.93 -9.16 6.74
C VAL A 27 7.83 -7.66 6.44
N GLY A 28 7.32 -7.28 5.27
CA GLY A 28 7.14 -5.87 4.91
C GLY A 28 6.19 -5.16 5.89
N THR A 29 5.06 -5.77 6.24
CA THR A 29 4.10 -5.21 7.20
C THR A 29 4.71 -5.06 8.60
N ILE A 30 5.37 -6.10 9.10
CA ILE A 30 5.99 -6.10 10.44
C ILE A 30 7.14 -5.09 10.47
N ALA A 31 8.01 -5.11 9.46
CA ALA A 31 9.15 -4.19 9.38
C ALA A 31 8.68 -2.73 9.34
N ALA A 32 7.64 -2.40 8.56
CA ALA A 32 7.08 -1.05 8.50
C ALA A 32 6.63 -0.57 9.89
N ASN A 33 5.91 -1.43 10.64
CA ASN A 33 5.43 -1.08 11.96
C ASN A 33 6.57 -0.97 13.00
N LEU A 34 7.49 -1.93 13.04
CA LEU A 34 8.61 -1.92 13.99
C LEU A 34 9.58 -0.78 13.72
N LEU A 35 9.89 -0.51 12.44
CA LEU A 35 10.78 0.61 12.08
C LEU A 35 10.14 1.95 12.39
N GLY A 36 8.84 2.12 12.15
CA GLY A 36 8.11 3.34 12.52
C GLY A 36 8.21 3.64 14.02
N LEU A 37 8.03 2.62 14.85
CA LEU A 37 8.13 2.76 16.31
C LEU A 37 9.58 2.96 16.79
N SER A 38 10.57 2.32 16.17
CA SER A 38 11.96 2.31 16.64
C SER A 38 12.72 3.59 16.29
N VAL A 39 12.41 4.22 15.16
CA VAL A 39 13.18 5.38 14.67
C VAL A 39 12.94 6.63 15.51
N GLN A 40 11.73 6.81 16.06
CA GLN A 40 11.41 8.00 16.87
C GLN A 40 10.57 7.73 18.13
N GLY A 41 10.20 6.49 18.40
CA GLY A 41 9.30 6.15 19.50
C GLY A 41 7.88 6.73 19.36
N THR A 42 7.55 7.28 18.18
CA THR A 42 6.28 7.93 17.86
C THR A 42 5.69 7.40 16.55
N GLU A 43 4.38 7.45 16.44
CA GLU A 43 3.71 7.06 15.21
C GLU A 43 3.93 8.09 14.07
N THR A 44 3.80 7.65 12.83
CA THR A 44 3.95 8.52 11.65
C THR A 44 3.05 9.77 11.71
N GLY A 45 1.85 9.63 12.30
CA GLY A 45 0.94 10.76 12.50
C GLY A 45 1.46 11.82 13.46
N ASP A 46 2.17 11.42 14.51
CA ASP A 46 2.75 12.34 15.49
C ASP A 46 3.92 13.11 14.90
N ILE A 47 4.79 12.45 14.11
CA ILE A 47 5.88 13.11 13.39
C ILE A 47 5.32 14.20 12.46
N ALA A 48 4.27 13.88 11.76
CA ALA A 48 3.61 14.79 10.86
C ALA A 48 3.01 16.00 11.59
N ASN A 49 2.29 15.77 12.70
CA ASN A 49 1.73 16.84 13.52
C ASN A 49 2.80 17.75 14.08
N GLN A 50 3.88 17.20 14.67
CA GLN A 50 4.94 17.98 15.26
C GLN A 50 5.65 18.91 14.25
N ASN A 51 5.81 18.47 13.02
CA ASN A 51 6.57 19.20 12.00
C ASN A 51 5.72 20.09 11.11
N PHE A 52 4.40 19.77 10.92
CA PHE A 52 3.62 20.37 9.84
C PHE A 52 2.23 20.85 10.24
N GLN A 53 1.83 20.75 11.51
CA GLN A 53 0.48 21.08 11.98
C GLN A 53 0.01 22.49 11.54
N ASP A 54 0.92 23.46 11.55
CA ASP A 54 0.63 24.86 11.22
C ASP A 54 1.09 25.25 9.80
N SER A 55 1.74 24.34 9.08
CA SER A 55 2.41 24.68 7.81
C SER A 55 1.84 23.95 6.60
N VAL A 56 1.09 22.86 6.80
CA VAL A 56 0.58 22.00 5.71
C VAL A 56 -0.90 21.68 5.91
N TYR A 57 -1.76 22.32 5.12
CA TYR A 57 -3.22 22.21 5.22
C TYR A 57 -3.83 20.91 4.67
N PHE A 58 -3.07 20.16 3.88
CA PHE A 58 -3.53 18.90 3.28
C PHE A 58 -3.01 17.67 4.03
N PHE A 59 -2.71 17.82 5.30
CA PHE A 59 -2.22 16.70 6.09
C PHE A 59 -3.38 16.08 6.88
N PRO A 60 -3.61 14.75 6.77
CA PRO A 60 -4.64 14.07 7.56
C PRO A 60 -4.35 14.19 9.05
N ALA A 61 -5.39 14.37 9.87
CA ALA A 61 -5.25 14.39 11.31
C ALA A 61 -4.62 13.08 11.84
N SER A 62 -3.83 13.16 12.92
CA SER A 62 -3.06 12.02 13.44
C SER A 62 -3.91 10.80 13.74
N TYR A 63 -5.11 10.97 14.28
CA TYR A 63 -6.03 9.86 14.58
C TYR A 63 -6.45 9.08 13.31
N VAL A 64 -6.41 9.71 12.13
CA VAL A 64 -6.73 9.03 10.87
C VAL A 64 -5.64 8.01 10.55
N PHE A 65 -4.37 8.33 10.82
CA PHE A 65 -3.27 7.38 10.66
C PHE A 65 -3.43 6.16 11.56
N GLY A 66 -3.76 6.38 12.85
CA GLY A 66 -3.95 5.30 13.81
C GLY A 66 -5.14 4.39 13.49
N THR A 67 -6.15 4.87 12.76
CA THR A 67 -7.34 4.09 12.41
C THR A 67 -7.27 3.44 11.05
N ILE A 68 -6.70 4.10 10.04
CA ILE A 68 -6.72 3.60 8.67
C ILE A 68 -5.71 2.46 8.44
N TRP A 69 -4.52 2.54 9.03
CA TRP A 69 -3.49 1.53 8.84
C TRP A 69 -3.86 0.15 9.36
N PRO A 70 -4.43 -0.01 10.57
CA PRO A 70 -4.93 -1.31 11.02
C PRO A 70 -5.96 -1.91 10.07
N VAL A 71 -6.88 -1.13 9.53
CA VAL A 71 -7.89 -1.59 8.56
C VAL A 71 -7.22 -2.09 7.28
N ILE A 72 -6.28 -1.32 6.74
CA ILE A 72 -5.52 -1.67 5.53
C ILE A 72 -4.73 -2.97 5.78
N TYR A 73 -3.96 -3.03 6.86
CA TYR A 73 -3.10 -4.20 7.15
C TYR A 73 -3.90 -5.47 7.40
N LEU A 74 -5.04 -5.39 8.11
CA LEU A 74 -5.94 -6.54 8.28
C LEU A 74 -6.49 -7.04 6.94
N GLY A 75 -6.89 -6.13 6.06
CA GLY A 75 -7.35 -6.49 4.72
C GLY A 75 -6.25 -7.12 3.86
N ILE A 76 -5.05 -6.56 3.88
CA ILE A 76 -3.89 -7.09 3.15
C ILE A 76 -3.45 -8.44 3.72
N LEU A 77 -3.46 -8.62 5.04
CA LEU A 77 -3.16 -9.89 5.69
C LEU A 77 -4.17 -10.97 5.29
N GLY A 78 -5.46 -10.63 5.30
CA GLY A 78 -6.50 -11.53 4.81
C GLY A 78 -6.28 -11.96 3.36
N LEU A 79 -5.92 -11.01 2.49
CA LEU A 79 -5.54 -11.28 1.10
C LEU A 79 -4.32 -12.21 1.01
N ALA A 80 -3.28 -11.94 1.80
CA ALA A 80 -2.05 -12.73 1.82
C ALA A 80 -2.30 -14.18 2.26
N ILE A 81 -3.13 -14.38 3.27
CA ILE A 81 -3.54 -15.71 3.73
C ILE A 81 -4.38 -16.40 2.63
N HIS A 82 -5.37 -15.71 2.09
CA HIS A 82 -6.25 -16.28 1.06
C HIS A 82 -5.46 -16.72 -0.18
N GLN A 83 -4.53 -15.89 -0.66
CA GLN A 83 -3.70 -16.25 -1.81
C GLN A 83 -2.76 -17.43 -1.56
N ALA A 84 -2.41 -17.70 -0.30
CA ALA A 84 -1.58 -18.81 0.10
C ALA A 84 -2.33 -20.15 0.20
N LEU A 85 -3.67 -20.14 0.12
CA LEU A 85 -4.47 -21.36 0.14
C LEU A 85 -4.13 -22.27 -1.05
N PRO A 86 -4.11 -23.61 -0.86
CA PRO A 86 -3.88 -24.56 -1.95
C PRO A 86 -4.84 -24.39 -3.14
N SER A 87 -6.10 -24.02 -2.85
CA SER A 87 -7.13 -23.74 -3.86
C SER A 87 -6.81 -22.56 -4.76
N GLN A 88 -5.95 -21.63 -4.32
CA GLN A 88 -5.57 -20.43 -5.05
C GLN A 88 -4.24 -20.57 -5.81
N ARG A 89 -3.61 -21.74 -5.77
CA ARG A 89 -2.28 -21.98 -6.37
C ARG A 89 -2.19 -21.54 -7.82
N HIS A 90 -3.18 -21.86 -8.62
CA HIS A 90 -3.21 -21.57 -10.05
C HIS A 90 -4.00 -20.31 -10.40
N ASN A 91 -4.43 -19.53 -9.41
CA ASN A 91 -5.18 -18.30 -9.66
C ASN A 91 -4.30 -17.23 -10.33
N PRO A 92 -4.54 -16.87 -11.60
CA PRO A 92 -3.69 -15.96 -12.36
C PRO A 92 -3.68 -14.53 -11.78
N ARG A 93 -4.73 -14.15 -11.05
CA ARG A 93 -4.81 -12.84 -10.39
C ARG A 93 -3.75 -12.70 -9.31
N TYR A 94 -3.56 -13.74 -8.50
CA TYR A 94 -2.57 -13.73 -7.43
C TYR A 94 -1.13 -13.89 -7.92
N ARG A 95 -0.91 -14.42 -9.12
CA ARG A 95 0.46 -14.55 -9.67
C ARG A 95 1.11 -13.18 -9.87
N ARG A 96 0.39 -12.19 -10.39
CA ARG A 96 0.91 -10.84 -10.65
C ARG A 96 0.51 -9.85 -9.55
N GLY A 97 -0.76 -9.82 -9.17
CA GLY A 97 -1.27 -8.92 -8.15
C GLY A 97 -0.62 -9.15 -6.78
N GLY A 98 -0.42 -10.40 -6.38
CA GLY A 98 0.27 -10.73 -5.13
C GLY A 98 1.73 -10.28 -5.11
N LEU A 99 2.46 -10.46 -6.24
CA LEU A 99 3.84 -10.00 -6.35
C LEU A 99 3.93 -8.47 -6.28
N MET A 100 3.05 -7.76 -6.98
CA MET A 100 3.01 -6.29 -6.93
C MET A 100 2.72 -5.79 -5.53
N LEU A 101 1.81 -6.46 -4.82
CA LEU A 101 1.50 -6.13 -3.42
C LEU A 101 2.69 -6.39 -2.49
N ALA A 102 3.42 -7.48 -2.69
CA ALA A 102 4.62 -7.78 -1.91
C ALA A 102 5.73 -6.72 -2.12
N ILE A 103 5.99 -6.34 -3.37
CA ILE A 103 6.93 -5.25 -3.70
C ILE A 103 6.47 -3.94 -3.05
N ASN A 104 5.18 -3.64 -3.14
CA ASN A 104 4.57 -2.46 -2.55
C ASN A 104 4.83 -2.37 -1.04
N LEU A 105 4.64 -3.46 -0.30
CA LEU A 105 4.81 -3.45 1.17
C LEU A 105 6.29 -3.34 1.59
N ILE A 106 7.21 -3.86 0.80
CA ILE A 106 8.64 -3.65 1.02
C ILE A 106 8.99 -2.16 0.84
N LEU A 107 8.50 -1.54 -0.25
CA LEU A 107 8.67 -0.11 -0.49
C LEU A 107 8.02 0.73 0.62
N ASN A 108 6.85 0.30 1.10
CA ASN A 108 6.16 0.96 2.21
C ASN A 108 6.98 0.93 3.51
N GLY A 109 7.62 -0.21 3.82
CA GLY A 109 8.56 -0.30 4.95
C GLY A 109 9.73 0.68 4.81
N GLY A 110 10.30 0.80 3.60
CA GLY A 110 11.31 1.80 3.29
C GLY A 110 10.80 3.24 3.45
N TRP A 111 9.55 3.50 3.05
CA TRP A 111 8.93 4.82 3.22
C TRP A 111 8.77 5.19 4.70
N VAL A 112 8.31 4.28 5.54
CA VAL A 112 8.18 4.52 6.98
C VAL A 112 9.52 4.89 7.59
N LEU A 113 10.60 4.21 7.21
CA LEU A 113 11.95 4.52 7.66
C LEU A 113 12.40 5.94 7.22
N VAL A 114 12.26 6.23 5.92
CA VAL A 114 12.69 7.51 5.33
C VAL A 114 11.88 8.69 5.90
N PHE A 115 10.57 8.50 6.10
CA PHE A 115 9.70 9.48 6.74
C PHE A 115 10.05 9.66 8.23
N GLY A 116 10.29 8.57 8.95
CA GLY A 116 10.70 8.59 10.34
C GLY A 116 12.04 9.30 10.57
N LEU A 117 12.96 9.22 9.61
CA LEU A 117 14.21 9.98 9.57
C LEU A 117 14.02 11.45 9.14
N GLN A 118 12.78 11.89 8.95
CA GLN A 118 12.41 13.26 8.52
C GLN A 118 13.00 13.67 7.15
N LEU A 119 13.33 12.70 6.31
CA LEU A 119 13.81 12.93 4.95
C LEU A 119 12.60 13.12 3.99
N PHE A 120 11.82 14.18 4.21
CA PHE A 120 10.51 14.37 3.61
C PHE A 120 10.52 14.44 2.09
N VAL A 121 11.53 15.04 1.48
CA VAL A 121 11.67 15.05 0.01
C VAL A 121 11.85 13.64 -0.54
N TRP A 122 12.68 12.82 0.12
CA TRP A 122 12.90 11.44 -0.28
C TRP A 122 11.70 10.55 -0.02
N SER A 123 10.94 10.82 1.06
CA SER A 123 9.68 10.13 1.32
C SER A 123 8.65 10.40 0.23
N PHE A 124 8.59 11.63 -0.30
CA PHE A 124 7.75 11.95 -1.45
C PHE A 124 8.19 11.20 -2.73
N VAL A 125 9.48 11.12 -3.01
CA VAL A 125 9.99 10.35 -4.15
C VAL A 125 9.62 8.87 -4.02
N LEU A 126 9.69 8.31 -2.81
CA LEU A 126 9.42 6.90 -2.56
C LEU A 126 7.92 6.54 -2.57
N ILE A 127 7.03 7.46 -2.18
CA ILE A 127 5.59 7.17 -2.17
C ILE A 127 5.02 7.02 -3.58
N ILE A 128 5.66 7.59 -4.60
CA ILE A 128 5.24 7.47 -6.01
C ILE A 128 5.25 6.01 -6.49
N PRO A 129 6.37 5.27 -6.41
CA PRO A 129 6.38 3.86 -6.78
C PRO A 129 5.49 3.00 -5.87
N ILE A 130 5.25 3.39 -4.61
CA ILE A 130 4.30 2.72 -3.73
C ILE A 130 2.88 2.87 -4.30
N LEU A 131 2.46 4.06 -4.67
CA LEU A 131 1.15 4.28 -5.29
C LEU A 131 1.02 3.51 -6.61
N VAL A 132 2.04 3.56 -7.47
CA VAL A 132 2.04 2.85 -8.77
C VAL A 132 1.89 1.34 -8.56
N THR A 133 2.68 0.75 -7.67
CA THR A 133 2.60 -0.71 -7.41
C THR A 133 1.27 -1.11 -6.75
N ALA A 134 0.68 -0.26 -5.92
CA ALA A 134 -0.66 -0.49 -5.36
C ALA A 134 -1.75 -0.47 -6.44
N VAL A 135 -1.70 0.49 -7.37
CA VAL A 135 -2.63 0.58 -8.50
C VAL A 135 -2.47 -0.64 -9.41
N LEU A 136 -1.25 -1.06 -9.71
CA LEU A 136 -0.99 -2.26 -10.50
C LEU A 136 -1.50 -3.53 -9.78
N ALA A 137 -1.30 -3.65 -8.48
CA ALA A 137 -1.86 -4.75 -7.69
C ALA A 137 -3.39 -4.76 -7.75
N TYR A 138 -4.02 -3.61 -7.57
CA TYR A 138 -5.47 -3.45 -7.67
C TYR A 138 -6.01 -3.87 -9.04
N ASP A 139 -5.33 -3.43 -10.10
CA ASP A 139 -5.71 -3.73 -11.47
C ASP A 139 -5.64 -5.23 -11.77
N TRP A 140 -4.54 -5.89 -11.38
CA TRP A 140 -4.37 -7.34 -11.56
C TRP A 140 -5.30 -8.19 -10.70
N LEU A 141 -5.72 -7.70 -9.54
CA LEU A 141 -6.73 -8.35 -8.70
C LEU A 141 -8.16 -8.10 -9.20
N SER A 142 -8.35 -7.21 -10.17
CA SER A 142 -9.67 -6.86 -10.70
C SER A 142 -10.23 -7.93 -11.62
N VAL A 143 -11.53 -8.19 -11.46
CA VAL A 143 -12.27 -9.26 -12.15
C VAL A 143 -12.39 -9.04 -13.66
N GLY A 144 -12.13 -7.83 -14.17
CA GLY A 144 -12.39 -7.49 -15.57
C GLY A 144 -11.22 -7.69 -16.55
N ARG A 145 -9.98 -7.78 -16.05
CA ARG A 145 -8.77 -7.88 -16.89
C ARG A 145 -8.13 -9.25 -16.99
N THR A 146 -8.46 -10.15 -16.07
CA THR A 146 -7.98 -11.53 -16.14
C THR A 146 -9.01 -12.42 -16.83
N PRO A 147 -8.58 -13.47 -17.55
CA PRO A 147 -9.49 -14.46 -18.13
C PRO A 147 -10.48 -14.96 -17.09
N ALA A 148 -11.69 -15.27 -17.53
CA ALA A 148 -12.72 -15.83 -16.66
C ALA A 148 -12.14 -17.00 -15.85
N LEU A 149 -12.21 -16.90 -14.54
CA LEU A 149 -11.80 -17.98 -13.65
C LEU A 149 -12.83 -19.11 -13.74
N PRO A 150 -12.39 -20.37 -13.60
CA PRO A 150 -13.31 -21.49 -13.42
C PRO A 150 -14.29 -21.19 -12.27
N GLU A 151 -15.54 -21.69 -12.38
CA GLU A 151 -16.59 -21.49 -11.37
C GLU A 151 -16.19 -21.96 -9.94
N SER A 152 -15.14 -22.76 -9.83
CA SER A 152 -14.60 -23.27 -8.58
C SER A 152 -13.93 -22.22 -7.68
N TYR A 153 -13.68 -20.99 -8.16
CA TYR A 153 -13.09 -19.94 -7.32
C TYR A 153 -14.17 -19.10 -6.64
N PRO A 154 -14.19 -19.03 -5.29
CA PRO A 154 -15.23 -18.32 -4.56
C PRO A 154 -15.11 -16.79 -4.76
N VAL A 155 -16.04 -16.25 -5.51
CA VAL A 155 -16.16 -14.81 -5.83
C VAL A 155 -16.34 -13.89 -4.62
N PRO A 156 -17.02 -14.28 -3.50
CA PRO A 156 -17.22 -13.38 -2.35
C PRO A 156 -15.92 -12.94 -1.67
N ALA A 157 -14.98 -13.87 -1.45
CA ALA A 157 -13.70 -13.56 -0.81
C ALA A 157 -12.86 -12.60 -1.66
N GLU A 158 -12.83 -12.78 -2.98
CA GLU A 158 -12.10 -11.89 -3.88
C GLU A 158 -12.67 -10.45 -3.86
N ARG A 159 -14.00 -10.29 -3.75
CA ARG A 159 -14.61 -8.96 -3.66
C ARG A 159 -14.23 -8.25 -2.37
N LEU A 160 -14.18 -8.97 -1.25
CA LEU A 160 -13.78 -8.41 0.04
C LEU A 160 -12.33 -7.92 -0.01
N PHE A 161 -11.42 -8.74 -0.55
CA PHE A 161 -10.00 -8.38 -0.64
C PHE A 161 -9.72 -7.27 -1.65
N LYS A 162 -10.49 -7.22 -2.75
CA LYS A 162 -10.45 -6.09 -3.66
C LYS A 162 -10.86 -4.79 -2.96
N GLY A 163 -11.86 -4.84 -2.08
CA GLY A 163 -12.26 -3.71 -1.24
C GLY A 163 -11.11 -3.20 -0.37
N ALA A 164 -10.36 -4.10 0.27
CA ALA A 164 -9.21 -3.73 1.09
C ALA A 164 -8.11 -3.03 0.26
N VAL A 165 -7.78 -3.57 -0.92
CA VAL A 165 -6.80 -2.93 -1.82
C VAL A 165 -7.32 -1.60 -2.36
N SER A 166 -8.63 -1.46 -2.58
CA SER A 166 -9.24 -0.18 -2.98
C SER A 166 -9.06 0.89 -1.91
N ILE A 167 -9.32 0.55 -0.64
CA ILE A 167 -9.11 1.47 0.49
C ILE A 167 -7.63 1.86 0.57
N TYR A 168 -6.73 0.91 0.38
CA TYR A 168 -5.30 1.16 0.38
C TYR A 168 -4.86 2.11 -0.75
N VAL A 169 -5.32 1.90 -1.98
CA VAL A 169 -5.03 2.80 -3.12
C VAL A 169 -5.60 4.19 -2.87
N ALA A 170 -6.82 4.30 -2.36
CA ALA A 170 -7.42 5.60 -2.01
C ALA A 170 -6.59 6.32 -0.93
N TRP A 171 -6.18 5.60 0.11
CA TRP A 171 -5.31 6.15 1.16
C TRP A 171 -3.96 6.62 0.60
N LEU A 172 -3.29 5.82 -0.22
CA LEU A 172 -2.02 6.18 -0.85
C LEU A 172 -2.15 7.40 -1.77
N SER A 173 -3.28 7.59 -2.44
CA SER A 173 -3.53 8.78 -3.26
C SER A 173 -3.55 10.05 -2.40
N ILE A 174 -4.26 10.01 -1.26
CA ILE A 174 -4.28 11.10 -0.28
C ILE A 174 -2.88 11.32 0.31
N ALA A 175 -2.22 10.24 0.73
CA ALA A 175 -0.89 10.27 1.32
C ALA A 175 0.16 10.83 0.35
N THR A 176 0.02 10.59 -0.95
CA THR A 176 0.91 11.16 -1.98
C THR A 176 0.77 12.67 -2.06
N VAL A 177 -0.46 13.20 -2.02
CA VAL A 177 -0.70 14.66 -1.98
C VAL A 177 -0.13 15.27 -0.70
N ALA A 178 -0.39 14.63 0.44
CA ALA A 178 0.16 15.05 1.73
C ALA A 178 1.70 15.04 1.71
N SER A 179 2.33 13.98 1.19
CA SER A 179 3.79 13.89 1.08
C SER A 179 4.38 14.93 0.14
N ALA A 180 3.68 15.27 -0.97
CA ALA A 180 4.09 16.37 -1.83
C ALA A 180 4.09 17.69 -1.07
N SER A 181 3.03 17.97 -0.32
CA SER A 181 2.91 19.19 0.49
C SER A 181 4.01 19.28 1.55
N THR A 182 4.29 18.18 2.27
CA THR A 182 5.37 18.14 3.27
C THR A 182 6.75 18.32 2.63
N ALA A 183 6.99 17.70 1.47
CA ALA A 183 8.25 17.83 0.76
C ALA A 183 8.50 19.26 0.26
N LEU A 184 7.46 19.94 -0.24
CA LEU A 184 7.53 21.33 -0.67
C LEU A 184 7.87 22.26 0.49
N VAL A 185 7.19 22.12 1.63
CA VAL A 185 7.49 22.90 2.84
C VAL A 185 8.90 22.62 3.34
N ALA A 186 9.31 21.36 3.41
CA ALA A 186 10.67 21.00 3.81
C ALA A 186 11.75 21.54 2.85
N ALA A 187 11.43 21.72 1.57
CA ALA A 187 12.30 22.34 0.59
C ALA A 187 12.30 23.90 0.61
N GLY A 188 11.58 24.49 1.57
CA GLY A 188 11.51 25.95 1.70
C GLY A 188 10.54 26.66 0.73
N TRP A 189 9.59 25.90 0.15
CA TRP A 189 8.56 26.52 -0.72
C TRP A 189 7.66 27.44 0.08
N ASN A 190 7.51 28.68 -0.39
CA ASN A 190 6.77 29.75 0.29
C ASN A 190 5.29 29.87 -0.14
N GLY A 191 4.72 28.85 -0.79
CA GLY A 191 3.33 28.85 -1.21
C GLY A 191 2.98 29.93 -2.26
N PHE A 192 3.93 30.36 -3.06
CA PHE A 192 3.81 31.52 -3.97
C PHE A 192 3.49 32.83 -3.24
N GLY A 193 3.92 32.97 -1.98
CA GLY A 193 3.63 34.13 -1.14
C GLY A 193 2.18 34.19 -0.63
N LEU A 194 1.39 33.14 -0.85
CA LEU A 194 0.05 33.01 -0.27
C LEU A 194 0.15 32.38 1.12
N CYS A 195 -0.68 32.88 2.06
CA CYS A 195 -0.77 32.23 3.35
C CYS A 195 -1.35 30.82 3.21
N PRO A 196 -0.97 29.88 4.07
CA PRO A 196 -1.42 28.47 4.02
C PRO A 196 -2.93 28.34 3.97
N GLU A 197 -3.68 29.22 4.68
CA GLU A 197 -5.15 29.27 4.69
C GLU A 197 -5.74 29.47 3.30
N SER A 198 -5.06 30.17 2.42
CA SER A 198 -5.50 30.41 1.04
C SER A 198 -5.49 29.15 0.17
N TRP A 199 -4.75 28.11 0.56
CA TRP A 199 -4.67 26.82 -0.15
C TRP A 199 -5.71 25.82 0.31
N GLY A 200 -6.16 25.89 1.57
CA GLY A 200 -7.02 24.87 2.20
C GLY A 200 -8.44 25.34 2.49
N ASP A 201 -8.69 26.60 2.78
CA ASP A 201 -9.98 27.05 3.27
C ASP A 201 -10.56 28.22 2.45
N ARG A 202 -11.47 27.88 1.52
CA ARG A 202 -12.35 28.87 0.88
C ARG A 202 -13.53 29.30 1.77
N LYS A 203 -13.62 28.81 3.00
CA LYS A 203 -14.79 29.05 3.89
C LYS A 203 -14.55 30.10 4.96
N SER A 204 -13.35 30.62 5.13
CA SER A 204 -13.03 31.58 6.19
C SER A 204 -13.20 33.06 5.79
N THR A 205 -13.78 33.38 4.64
CA THR A 205 -14.15 34.76 4.28
C THR A 205 -15.65 34.96 4.38
N ARG A 206 -16.18 34.98 5.58
CA ARG A 206 -17.43 35.66 5.96
C ARG A 206 -17.36 36.13 7.39
#